data_0223fafc5ffbc833c2d33fe05185428a
#
_entry.id   0223fafc5ffbc833c2d33fe05185428a
#
_cell.length_a   1.000
_cell.length_b   1.000
_cell.length_c   1.000
_cell.angle_alpha   90.00
_cell.angle_beta   90.00
_cell.angle_gamma   90.00
#
_symmetry.space_group_name_H-M   'P 1'
#
loop_
_entity.id
_entity.type
_entity.pdbx_description
1 polymer ?
#
loop_
_entity_poly.entity_id
_entity_poly.type
_entity_poly.pdbx_seq_one_letter_code
_entity_poly.pdbx_strand_id
1 'polypeptide(L)'
;KTYIVDGRPDRFPKYAASETTTRPNAEKPKQYKGYKTYDDRGTGRYIDPLPLEQGREFIIAPDAPERMMTITSDDADIMLYDGRILAQNGWFVFRSLLPAGKTGKVVTWTVEPNSVKGWVREPNIGFSQVGYIPDQPKIAVIELDKNYKPESSAKVIRVENDGTESVAFTGKVKNWGPY
;
A
#
# COMPACT_ATOMS: atom_id res chain seq x y z
N LYS A 1 -1.84 -21.94 9.83
CA LYS A 1 -0.79 -21.59 8.87
C LYS A 1 -0.66 -20.08 8.86
N THR A 2 0.55 -19.58 9.07
CA THR A 2 0.85 -18.13 9.08
C THR A 2 1.27 -17.72 7.69
N TYR A 3 0.75 -16.60 7.22
CA TYR A 3 1.12 -15.97 5.96
C TYR A 3 1.78 -14.63 6.25
N ILE A 4 2.86 -14.36 5.54
CA ILE A 4 3.64 -13.13 5.67
C ILE A 4 3.34 -12.23 4.49
N VAL A 5 2.89 -11.01 4.78
CA VAL A 5 2.61 -9.99 3.77
C VAL A 5 3.57 -8.83 4.03
N ASP A 6 4.57 -8.68 3.18
CA ASP A 6 5.62 -7.67 3.38
C ASP A 6 5.54 -6.48 2.41
N GLY A 7 4.54 -6.50 1.52
CA GLY A 7 4.34 -5.42 0.55
C GLY A 7 5.36 -5.38 -0.59
N ARG A 8 6.30 -6.32 -0.68
CA ARG A 8 7.26 -6.36 -1.78
C ARG A 8 6.61 -6.89 -3.05
N PRO A 9 6.68 -6.16 -4.16
CA PRO A 9 6.00 -6.55 -5.41
C PRO A 9 6.48 -7.86 -6.01
N ASP A 10 7.70 -8.25 -5.73
CA ASP A 10 8.32 -9.48 -6.24
C ASP A 10 7.78 -10.76 -5.58
N ARG A 11 7.22 -10.65 -4.39
CA ARG A 11 6.59 -11.77 -3.66
C ARG A 11 5.13 -12.02 -4.06
N PHE A 12 4.52 -11.08 -4.75
CA PHE A 12 3.16 -11.24 -5.24
C PHE A 12 3.14 -11.67 -6.70
N PRO A 13 2.17 -12.50 -7.09
CA PRO A 13 2.03 -12.89 -8.49
C PRO A 13 1.87 -11.63 -9.34
N LYS A 14 2.70 -11.51 -10.38
CA LYS A 14 2.49 -10.48 -11.38
C LYS A 14 1.12 -10.68 -12.03
N TYR A 15 0.47 -9.56 -12.36
CA TYR A 15 -0.74 -9.60 -13.17
C TYR A 15 -0.49 -10.43 -14.43
N ALA A 16 -1.16 -11.54 -14.58
CA ALA A 16 -1.29 -12.15 -15.88
C ALA A 16 -2.17 -11.22 -16.72
N ALA A 17 -1.70 -10.85 -17.90
CA ALA A 17 -2.53 -10.17 -18.85
C ALA A 17 -3.81 -11.00 -19.05
N SER A 18 -4.96 -10.43 -18.74
CA SER A 18 -6.22 -11.13 -18.89
C SER A 18 -6.50 -11.33 -20.36
N GLU A 19 -6.50 -12.57 -20.85
CA GLU A 19 -7.16 -12.84 -22.11
C GLU A 19 -8.64 -12.53 -21.97
N THR A 20 -9.15 -11.82 -22.94
CA THR A 20 -10.57 -11.49 -23.01
C THR A 20 -11.37 -12.74 -23.31
N THR A 21 -12.22 -13.10 -22.39
CA THR A 21 -13.29 -14.04 -22.71
C THR A 21 -14.51 -13.25 -23.08
N THR A 22 -14.89 -13.29 -24.35
CA THR A 22 -16.19 -12.77 -24.77
C THR A 22 -17.28 -13.74 -24.33
N ARG A 23 -18.30 -13.19 -23.70
CA ARG A 23 -19.60 -13.79 -23.46
C ARG A 23 -20.59 -13.30 -24.51
N PRO A 24 -21.76 -13.85 -24.72
CA PRO A 24 -22.65 -14.33 -23.65
C PRO A 24 -22.61 -15.83 -23.34
N ASN A 25 -21.93 -16.62 -24.11
CA ASN A 25 -22.06 -18.07 -23.98
C ASN A 25 -20.92 -18.73 -23.25
N ALA A 26 -20.04 -17.97 -22.58
CA ALA A 26 -19.02 -18.53 -21.73
C ALA A 26 -19.68 -19.03 -20.44
N GLU A 27 -20.02 -20.29 -20.39
CA GLU A 27 -20.65 -20.93 -19.23
C GLU A 27 -19.74 -20.94 -18.00
N LYS A 28 -18.45 -20.86 -18.20
CA LYS A 28 -17.46 -20.83 -17.10
C LYS A 28 -16.46 -19.71 -17.31
N PRO A 29 -16.25 -18.87 -16.29
CA PRO A 29 -15.19 -17.88 -16.34
C PRO A 29 -13.83 -18.56 -16.44
N LYS A 30 -12.94 -18.03 -17.27
CA LYS A 30 -11.54 -18.44 -17.25
C LYS A 30 -10.88 -18.02 -15.95
N GLN A 31 -10.11 -18.89 -15.34
CA GLN A 31 -9.34 -18.60 -14.15
C GLN A 31 -7.88 -18.39 -14.54
N TYR A 32 -7.31 -17.31 -14.05
CA TYR A 32 -5.89 -17.03 -14.09
C TYR A 32 -5.37 -16.97 -12.66
N LYS A 33 -4.07 -17.11 -12.47
CA LYS A 33 -3.49 -17.01 -11.13
C LYS A 33 -3.87 -15.66 -10.48
N GLY A 34 -4.73 -15.73 -9.47
CA GLY A 34 -5.27 -14.57 -8.76
C GLY A 34 -6.54 -13.93 -9.34
N TYR A 35 -7.09 -14.43 -10.47
CA TYR A 35 -8.25 -13.78 -11.11
C TYR A 35 -9.23 -14.75 -11.73
N LYS A 36 -10.51 -14.32 -11.73
CA LYS A 36 -11.54 -14.78 -12.65
C LYS A 36 -11.86 -13.67 -13.64
N THR A 37 -11.95 -14.02 -14.90
CA THR A 37 -12.41 -13.10 -15.95
C THR A 37 -13.73 -13.61 -16.53
N TYR A 38 -14.69 -12.72 -16.65
CA TYR A 38 -15.93 -12.98 -17.36
C TYR A 38 -16.49 -11.67 -17.92
N ASP A 39 -17.28 -11.81 -18.97
CA ASP A 39 -18.04 -10.72 -19.55
C ASP A 39 -19.52 -11.06 -19.38
N ASP A 40 -20.24 -10.29 -18.60
CA ASP A 40 -21.64 -10.53 -18.27
C ASP A 40 -22.63 -9.98 -19.31
N ARG A 41 -22.16 -9.12 -20.22
CA ARG A 41 -23.03 -8.41 -21.15
C ARG A 41 -22.55 -8.38 -22.61
N GLY A 42 -21.41 -8.94 -22.90
CA GLY A 42 -20.79 -8.84 -24.22
C GLY A 42 -20.23 -7.45 -24.55
N THR A 43 -20.29 -6.51 -23.64
CA THR A 43 -19.89 -5.11 -23.85
C THR A 43 -18.82 -4.62 -22.89
N GLY A 44 -18.51 -5.38 -21.86
CA GLY A 44 -17.53 -5.06 -20.85
C GLY A 44 -16.77 -6.27 -20.36
N ARG A 45 -15.65 -6.04 -19.70
CA ARG A 45 -14.84 -7.05 -19.06
C ARG A 45 -14.95 -6.89 -17.56
N TYR A 46 -15.27 -7.96 -16.91
CA TYR A 46 -15.26 -8.00 -15.47
C TYR A 46 -14.12 -8.89 -14.99
N ILE A 47 -13.34 -8.40 -14.02
CA ILE A 47 -12.26 -9.13 -13.39
C ILE A 47 -12.61 -9.24 -11.90
N ASP A 48 -12.77 -10.49 -11.45
CA ASP A 48 -13.01 -10.79 -10.06
C ASP A 48 -11.73 -11.39 -9.47
N PRO A 49 -11.11 -10.75 -8.48
CA PRO A 49 -9.88 -11.26 -7.89
C PRO A 49 -10.14 -12.60 -7.19
N LEU A 50 -9.21 -13.53 -7.37
CA LEU A 50 -9.15 -14.75 -6.56
C LEU A 50 -8.23 -14.50 -5.36
N PRO A 51 -8.46 -15.18 -4.22
CA PRO A 51 -7.56 -15.05 -3.09
C PRO A 51 -6.14 -15.46 -3.49
N LEU A 52 -5.18 -14.64 -3.11
CA LEU A 52 -3.75 -14.94 -3.22
C LEU A 52 -3.38 -16.03 -2.21
N GLU A 53 -3.93 -15.88 -1.00
CA GLU A 53 -3.73 -16.79 0.11
C GLU A 53 -4.97 -16.83 1.00
N GLN A 54 -5.07 -17.92 1.78
CA GLN A 54 -6.15 -18.15 2.74
C GLN A 54 -5.60 -18.79 4.01
N GLY A 55 -6.04 -18.30 5.16
CA GLY A 55 -5.62 -18.82 6.46
C GLY A 55 -6.26 -18.10 7.61
N ARG A 56 -5.82 -18.40 8.82
CA ARG A 56 -6.35 -17.84 10.06
C ARG A 56 -5.45 -16.78 10.67
N GLU A 57 -4.26 -16.64 10.16
CA GLU A 57 -3.26 -15.70 10.66
C GLU A 57 -2.45 -15.12 9.51
N PHE A 58 -2.29 -13.82 9.54
CA PHE A 58 -1.46 -13.06 8.61
C PHE A 58 -0.56 -12.11 9.39
N ILE A 59 0.71 -12.06 9.01
CA ILE A 59 1.67 -11.08 9.50
C ILE A 59 2.01 -10.15 8.34
N ILE A 60 1.80 -8.87 8.54
CA ILE A 60 2.04 -7.82 7.57
C ILE A 60 3.34 -7.12 7.93
N ALA A 61 4.19 -6.87 6.93
CA ALA A 61 5.46 -6.17 7.07
C ALA A 61 6.36 -6.67 8.23
N PRO A 62 6.67 -7.99 8.31
CA PRO A 62 7.42 -8.54 9.43
C PRO A 62 8.84 -7.98 9.57
N ASP A 63 9.42 -7.48 8.47
CA ASP A 63 10.77 -6.91 8.43
C ASP A 63 10.79 -5.39 8.75
N ALA A 64 9.62 -4.80 9.04
CA ALA A 64 9.46 -3.38 9.35
C ALA A 64 8.64 -3.21 10.64
N PRO A 65 9.30 -3.26 11.81
CA PRO A 65 8.62 -3.24 13.10
C PRO A 65 7.63 -2.08 13.28
N GLU A 66 7.93 -0.91 12.71
CA GLU A 66 7.08 0.29 12.76
C GLU A 66 5.81 0.18 11.91
N ARG A 67 5.70 -0.86 11.08
CA ARG A 67 4.57 -1.14 10.20
C ARG A 67 4.00 -2.54 10.40
N MET A 68 4.64 -3.32 11.26
CA MET A 68 4.22 -4.71 11.48
C MET A 68 2.84 -4.76 12.12
N MET A 69 2.02 -5.65 11.62
CA MET A 69 0.68 -5.91 12.13
C MET A 69 0.34 -7.38 11.97
N THR A 70 -0.29 -7.96 12.98
CA THR A 70 -0.84 -9.31 12.92
C THR A 70 -2.36 -9.25 12.83
N ILE A 71 -2.95 -10.07 11.97
CA ILE A 71 -4.39 -10.25 11.84
C ILE A 71 -4.68 -11.73 12.07
N THR A 72 -5.52 -12.02 13.05
CA THR A 72 -5.98 -13.38 13.34
C THR A 72 -7.50 -13.49 13.32
N SER A 73 -8.01 -14.69 13.09
CA SER A 73 -9.43 -14.99 13.15
C SER A 73 -9.67 -16.33 13.83
N ASP A 74 -10.56 -16.35 14.80
CA ASP A 74 -10.94 -17.56 15.54
C ASP A 74 -12.00 -18.38 14.81
N ASP A 75 -12.88 -17.73 14.09
CA ASP A 75 -14.15 -18.30 13.61
C ASP A 75 -14.13 -18.67 12.12
N ALA A 76 -13.45 -17.90 11.30
CA ALA A 76 -13.48 -18.05 9.84
C ALA A 76 -12.10 -17.82 9.23
N ASP A 77 -11.87 -18.41 8.07
CA ASP A 77 -10.66 -18.12 7.31
C ASP A 77 -10.68 -16.67 6.81
N ILE A 78 -9.52 -16.07 6.82
CA ILE A 78 -9.21 -14.79 6.19
C ILE A 78 -8.64 -15.07 4.81
N MET A 79 -9.12 -14.37 3.81
CA MET A 79 -8.63 -14.44 2.44
C MET A 79 -7.94 -13.14 2.07
N LEU A 80 -6.71 -13.22 1.58
CA LEU A 80 -5.94 -12.09 1.08
C LEU A 80 -6.16 -11.94 -0.43
N TYR A 81 -6.54 -10.75 -0.86
CA TYR A 81 -6.73 -10.40 -2.27
C TYR A 81 -5.79 -9.29 -2.72
N ASP A 82 -5.39 -9.36 -3.98
CA ASP A 82 -4.78 -8.24 -4.67
C ASP A 82 -5.88 -7.28 -5.15
N GLY A 83 -6.04 -6.16 -4.46
CA GLY A 83 -7.04 -5.15 -4.78
C GLY A 83 -6.62 -4.13 -5.84
N ARG A 84 -5.38 -4.22 -6.38
CA ARG A 84 -4.85 -3.24 -7.35
C ARG A 84 -5.67 -3.14 -8.65
N ILE A 85 -6.41 -4.18 -9.01
CA ILE A 85 -7.32 -4.17 -10.16
C ILE A 85 -8.57 -3.34 -9.87
N LEU A 86 -9.05 -3.36 -8.63
CA LEU A 86 -10.31 -2.72 -8.25
C LEU A 86 -10.11 -1.31 -7.72
N ALA A 87 -8.91 -1.00 -7.25
CA ALA A 87 -8.57 0.29 -6.67
C ALA A 87 -7.26 0.81 -7.26
N GLN A 88 -7.26 2.03 -7.76
CA GLN A 88 -6.07 2.68 -8.33
C GLN A 88 -4.92 2.82 -7.32
N ASN A 89 -5.20 2.71 -6.03
CA ASN A 89 -4.25 2.91 -4.95
C ASN A 89 -3.43 1.65 -4.60
N GLY A 90 -3.62 0.55 -5.29
CA GLY A 90 -2.79 -0.64 -5.12
C GLY A 90 -2.91 -1.33 -3.77
N TRP A 91 -4.10 -1.39 -3.20
CA TRP A 91 -4.33 -1.96 -1.87
C TRP A 91 -4.41 -3.49 -1.90
N PHE A 92 -3.95 -4.11 -0.82
CA PHE A 92 -4.30 -5.48 -0.50
C PHE A 92 -5.56 -5.48 0.36
N VAL A 93 -6.41 -6.51 0.16
CA VAL A 93 -7.72 -6.60 0.83
C VAL A 93 -7.83 -7.91 1.56
N PHE A 94 -8.13 -7.85 2.84
CA PHE A 94 -8.48 -9.01 3.65
C PHE A 94 -10.00 -9.16 3.74
N ARG A 95 -10.50 -10.37 3.60
CA ARG A 95 -11.94 -10.67 3.65
C ARG A 95 -12.17 -12.01 4.33
N SER A 96 -13.31 -12.14 5.03
CA SER A 96 -13.88 -13.42 5.44
C SER A 96 -15.29 -13.57 4.91
N LEU A 97 -15.69 -14.80 4.65
CA LEU A 97 -17.08 -15.09 4.31
C LEU A 97 -17.91 -15.09 5.60
N LEU A 98 -18.99 -14.34 5.60
CA LEU A 98 -19.95 -14.35 6.69
C LEU A 98 -20.95 -15.48 6.47
N PRO A 99 -21.26 -16.30 7.50
CA PRO A 99 -22.25 -17.34 7.38
C PRO A 99 -23.66 -16.75 7.18
N ALA A 100 -24.35 -17.20 6.13
CA ALA A 100 -25.70 -16.74 5.82
C ALA A 100 -26.70 -17.12 6.91
N GLY A 101 -27.67 -16.25 7.15
CA GLY A 101 -28.78 -16.50 8.09
C GLY A 101 -28.39 -16.41 9.58
N LYS A 102 -27.16 -16.07 9.93
CA LYS A 102 -26.73 -15.83 11.31
C LYS A 102 -26.79 -14.36 11.66
N THR A 103 -27.10 -14.06 12.90
CA THR A 103 -27.12 -12.71 13.46
C THR A 103 -26.23 -12.62 14.70
N GLY A 104 -25.84 -11.40 15.09
CA GLY A 104 -24.94 -11.18 16.22
C GLY A 104 -23.46 -11.29 15.82
N LYS A 105 -22.63 -11.71 16.75
CA LYS A 105 -21.18 -11.89 16.54
C LYS A 105 -20.94 -13.18 15.75
N VAL A 106 -20.69 -13.07 14.46
CA VAL A 106 -20.56 -14.23 13.56
C VAL A 106 -19.11 -14.48 13.09
N VAL A 107 -18.28 -13.45 13.10
CA VAL A 107 -16.85 -13.53 12.82
C VAL A 107 -16.10 -12.54 13.71
N THR A 108 -14.99 -12.96 14.25
CA THR A 108 -14.09 -12.13 15.05
C THR A 108 -12.73 -12.10 14.41
N TRP A 109 -12.23 -10.89 14.17
CA TRP A 109 -10.84 -10.66 13.85
C TRP A 109 -10.16 -9.94 14.99
N THR A 110 -8.96 -10.37 15.32
CA THR A 110 -8.06 -9.64 16.20
C THR A 110 -6.98 -9.00 15.34
N VAL A 111 -6.82 -7.69 15.46
CA VAL A 111 -5.81 -6.92 14.73
C VAL A 111 -4.86 -6.33 15.76
N GLU A 112 -3.60 -6.75 15.73
CA GLU A 112 -2.55 -6.34 16.66
C GLU A 112 -1.46 -5.58 15.92
N PRO A 113 -1.51 -4.24 15.91
CA PRO A 113 -0.42 -3.44 15.39
C PRO A 113 0.76 -3.49 16.35
N ASN A 114 1.98 -3.64 15.81
CA ASN A 114 3.17 -3.50 16.62
C ASN A 114 3.41 -2.04 16.98
N SER A 115 3.87 -1.81 18.21
CA SER A 115 4.20 -0.47 18.68
C SER A 115 5.68 -0.40 19.04
N VAL A 116 6.41 0.44 18.32
CA VAL A 116 7.82 0.71 18.62
C VAL A 116 7.93 1.96 19.49
N LYS A 117 8.34 1.76 20.75
CA LYS A 117 8.48 2.86 21.71
C LYS A 117 9.46 3.92 21.20
N GLY A 118 9.01 5.16 21.17
CA GLY A 118 9.86 6.30 20.78
C GLY A 118 10.11 6.40 19.28
N TRP A 119 9.45 5.57 18.45
CA TRP A 119 9.54 5.71 17.01
C TRP A 119 8.92 7.03 16.57
N VAL A 120 9.62 7.72 15.68
CA VAL A 120 9.19 8.98 15.06
C VAL A 120 9.43 8.82 13.56
N ARG A 121 8.43 9.11 12.75
CA ARG A 121 8.55 9.05 11.29
C ARG A 121 9.61 10.05 10.81
N GLU A 122 10.46 9.61 9.90
CA GLU A 122 11.42 10.49 9.25
C GLU A 122 10.70 11.60 8.45
N PRO A 123 11.34 12.79 8.34
CA PRO A 123 10.80 13.88 7.55
C PRO A 123 10.55 13.47 6.09
N ASN A 124 9.42 13.87 5.55
CA ASN A 124 9.15 13.76 4.12
C ASN A 124 9.32 15.12 3.46
N ILE A 125 10.10 15.19 2.38
CA ILE A 125 10.38 16.45 1.69
C ILE A 125 9.68 16.47 0.34
N GLY A 126 8.68 17.34 0.20
CA GLY A 126 7.98 17.61 -1.04
C GLY A 126 8.58 18.81 -1.77
N PHE A 127 8.89 18.64 -3.05
CA PHE A 127 9.40 19.70 -3.92
C PHE A 127 8.95 19.45 -5.37
N SER A 128 9.15 20.44 -6.25
CA SER A 128 8.81 20.26 -7.67
C SER A 128 9.76 19.27 -8.34
N GLN A 129 9.24 18.13 -8.77
CA GLN A 129 10.04 17.09 -9.47
C GLN A 129 10.33 17.46 -10.94
N VAL A 130 9.60 18.40 -11.52
CA VAL A 130 9.86 18.92 -12.85
C VAL A 130 10.93 20.03 -12.85
N GLY A 131 11.44 20.39 -11.66
CA GLY A 131 12.43 21.43 -11.47
C GLY A 131 11.83 22.84 -11.32
N TYR A 132 12.69 23.82 -11.41
CA TYR A 132 12.36 25.26 -11.27
C TYR A 132 13.08 26.06 -12.33
N ILE A 133 12.40 27.04 -12.91
CA ILE A 133 13.07 28.05 -13.75
C ILE A 133 13.90 29.01 -12.88
N PRO A 134 14.94 29.67 -13.44
CA PRO A 134 15.87 30.51 -12.66
C PRO A 134 15.21 31.51 -11.75
N ASP A 135 14.22 32.25 -12.25
CA ASP A 135 13.55 33.33 -11.52
C ASP A 135 12.35 32.89 -10.68
N GLN A 136 12.01 31.61 -10.70
CA GLN A 136 10.92 31.06 -9.91
C GLN A 136 11.33 30.89 -8.44
N PRO A 137 10.45 31.25 -7.47
CA PRO A 137 10.65 30.88 -6.08
C PRO A 137 10.80 29.36 -5.91
N LYS A 138 11.89 28.93 -5.29
CA LYS A 138 12.19 27.52 -5.05
C LYS A 138 11.71 27.18 -3.64
N ILE A 139 10.65 26.38 -3.59
CA ILE A 139 9.98 26.02 -2.33
C ILE A 139 10.05 24.50 -2.16
N ALA A 140 10.47 24.09 -0.98
CA ALA A 140 10.31 22.72 -0.50
C ALA A 140 9.44 22.73 0.77
N VAL A 141 8.56 21.76 0.89
CA VAL A 141 7.73 21.55 2.07
C VAL A 141 8.25 20.34 2.82
N ILE A 142 8.54 20.50 4.09
CA ILE A 142 9.02 19.42 4.97
C ILE A 142 7.87 19.02 5.88
N GLU A 143 7.34 17.82 5.66
CA GLU A 143 6.31 17.22 6.49
C GLU A 143 6.97 16.43 7.63
N LEU A 144 6.64 16.77 8.86
CA LEU A 144 7.22 16.18 10.06
C LEU A 144 6.18 15.37 10.83
N ASP A 145 6.64 14.32 11.50
CA ASP A 145 5.84 13.68 12.55
C ASP A 145 5.56 14.69 13.68
N LYS A 146 4.40 14.59 14.32
CA LYS A 146 4.02 15.48 15.43
C LYS A 146 4.99 15.49 16.61
N ASN A 147 5.76 14.40 16.77
CA ASN A 147 6.75 14.24 17.82
C ASN A 147 8.18 14.58 17.35
N TYR A 148 8.35 14.92 16.08
CA TYR A 148 9.65 15.31 15.55
C TYR A 148 10.01 16.72 16.01
N LYS A 149 11.25 16.91 16.45
CA LYS A 149 11.76 18.25 16.79
C LYS A 149 12.27 18.94 15.52
N PRO A 150 11.58 19.97 15.03
CA PRO A 150 11.99 20.63 13.81
C PRO A 150 13.34 21.33 13.98
N GLU A 151 14.18 21.22 12.96
CA GLU A 151 15.41 21.99 12.84
C GLU A 151 15.08 23.44 12.43
N SER A 152 15.93 24.38 12.83
CA SER A 152 15.75 25.81 12.49
C SER A 152 16.19 26.16 11.08
N SER A 153 16.97 25.29 10.44
CA SER A 153 17.51 25.49 9.10
C SER A 153 17.52 24.21 8.28
N ALA A 154 17.46 24.36 6.98
CA ALA A 154 17.64 23.27 6.01
C ALA A 154 18.77 23.62 5.03
N LYS A 155 19.40 22.60 4.46
CA LYS A 155 20.46 22.75 3.47
C LYS A 155 20.03 22.13 2.14
N VAL A 156 20.43 22.77 1.05
CA VAL A 156 20.40 22.17 -0.29
C VAL A 156 21.80 21.69 -0.60
N ILE A 157 21.92 20.41 -0.86
CA ILE A 157 23.17 19.77 -1.21
C ILE A 157 23.22 19.60 -2.74
N ARG A 158 24.32 20.03 -3.34
CA ARG A 158 24.65 19.70 -4.72
C ARG A 158 25.42 18.40 -4.72
N VAL A 159 24.97 17.43 -5.52
CA VAL A 159 25.67 16.19 -5.78
C VAL A 159 26.24 16.27 -7.19
N GLU A 160 27.55 16.18 -7.33
CA GLU A 160 28.25 16.18 -8.62
C GLU A 160 28.21 14.77 -9.25
N ASN A 161 28.59 14.67 -10.52
CA ASN A 161 28.56 13.40 -11.27
C ASN A 161 29.47 12.30 -10.68
N ASP A 162 30.49 12.69 -9.95
CA ASP A 162 31.43 11.78 -9.25
C ASP A 162 30.93 11.40 -7.84
N GLY A 163 29.76 11.88 -7.43
CA GLY A 163 29.16 11.65 -6.11
C GLY A 163 29.69 12.60 -5.02
N THR A 164 30.55 13.57 -5.33
CA THR A 164 30.96 14.58 -4.35
C THR A 164 29.81 15.50 -3.99
N GLU A 165 29.72 15.84 -2.71
CA GLU A 165 28.66 16.69 -2.17
C GLU A 165 29.19 18.05 -1.72
N SER A 166 28.43 19.10 -2.03
CA SER A 166 28.71 20.45 -1.55
C SER A 166 27.41 21.15 -1.12
N VAL A 167 27.50 22.02 -0.10
CA VAL A 167 26.34 22.82 0.34
C VAL A 167 26.13 23.95 -0.66
N ALA A 168 25.08 23.86 -1.45
CA ALA A 168 24.72 24.89 -2.43
C ALA A 168 23.95 26.06 -1.76
N PHE A 169 23.17 25.79 -0.72
CA PHE A 169 22.38 26.80 -0.03
C PHE A 169 22.03 26.34 1.40
N THR A 170 21.94 27.29 2.30
CA THR A 170 21.40 27.09 3.65
C THR A 170 20.32 28.14 3.92
N GLY A 171 19.13 27.70 4.31
CA GLY A 171 18.00 28.56 4.57
C GLY A 171 17.31 28.30 5.91
N LYS A 172 16.61 29.30 6.41
CA LYS A 172 15.76 29.17 7.61
C LYS A 172 14.48 28.42 7.26
N VAL A 173 14.09 27.47 8.10
CA VAL A 173 12.80 26.81 8.01
C VAL A 173 11.73 27.73 8.62
N LYS A 174 10.59 27.86 7.93
CA LYS A 174 9.42 28.59 8.42
C LYS A 174 8.32 27.60 8.74
N ASN A 175 7.68 27.77 9.88
CA ASN A 175 6.51 26.96 10.21
C ASN A 175 5.34 27.36 9.29
N TRP A 176 4.73 26.35 8.66
CA TRP A 176 3.55 26.55 7.81
C TRP A 176 2.26 26.35 8.61
N GLY A 177 2.29 25.58 9.68
CA GLY A 177 1.14 25.24 10.50
C GLY A 177 0.84 23.74 10.52
N PRO A 178 -0.16 23.33 11.28
CA PRO A 178 -0.64 21.95 11.26
C PRO A 178 -1.36 21.68 9.93
N TYR A 179 -1.22 20.47 9.46
CA TYR A 179 -1.92 19.96 8.29
C TYR A 179 -2.98 18.94 8.71
#